data_bf56df94424c68305f0efe35016c0522
#
_entry.id   bf56df94424c68305f0efe35016c0522
#
_cell.length_a   1.000
_cell.length_b   1.000
_cell.length_c   1.000
_cell.angle_alpha   90.00
_cell.angle_beta   90.00
_cell.angle_gamma   90.00
#
_symmetry.space_group_name_H-M   'P 1'
#
loop_
_entity.id
_entity.type
_entity.pdbx_description
1 polymer ?
#
loop_
_entity_poly.entity_id
_entity_poly.type
_entity_poly.pdbx_seq_one_letter_code
_entity_poly.pdbx_strand_id
1 'polypeptide(L)'
;MLGVAALLAGCESAAKPPPLEYQLYNPWPTVRTLAVAPALNLSPSRDYDPLTISDSLFAELQQVKGFSVLPVNKTLAMMQRLGMQGVDSGRSAQRLVDALGVDGLIVPVITAYDPYRPPMMGMTLQLYGTSGARVAVQGTRISAESQPQARQITGAPLADDAPAPAVVAADGEASVEPLAKVSAVFNASNQTVLAELRNFARGRTNYESALQEDRFLADIDSYTRFVCHAMVRRLLELQRVAPSDR
;
A
#
# COMPACT_ATOMS: atom_id res chain seq x y z
N MET A 1 20.39 67.79 25.58
CA MET A 1 19.96 66.43 25.92
C MET A 1 19.35 65.79 24.69
N LEU A 2 20.12 64.99 23.94
CA LEU A 2 19.63 64.27 22.76
C LEU A 2 19.19 62.89 23.19
N GLY A 3 17.88 62.54 23.03
CA GLY A 3 17.33 61.23 23.28
C GLY A 3 17.53 60.35 22.05
N VAL A 4 18.22 59.23 22.23
CA VAL A 4 18.39 58.17 21.20
C VAL A 4 17.21 57.20 21.34
N ALA A 5 16.30 57.20 20.35
CA ALA A 5 15.21 56.22 20.24
C ALA A 5 15.79 54.95 19.56
N ALA A 6 15.93 53.86 20.33
CA ALA A 6 16.31 52.54 19.81
C ALA A 6 15.07 51.90 19.16
N LEU A 7 15.08 51.72 17.85
CA LEU A 7 14.12 50.94 17.07
C LEU A 7 14.45 49.46 17.26
N LEU A 8 13.66 48.76 18.08
CA LEU A 8 13.66 47.28 18.14
C LEU A 8 12.89 46.75 16.93
N ALA A 9 13.61 46.40 15.88
CA ALA A 9 13.08 45.62 14.79
C ALA A 9 12.82 44.18 15.28
N GLY A 10 11.57 43.87 15.64
CA GLY A 10 11.15 42.51 15.94
C GLY A 10 11.23 41.67 14.67
N CYS A 11 12.10 40.63 14.66
CA CYS A 11 12.03 39.58 13.66
C CYS A 11 10.70 38.84 13.84
N GLU A 12 9.74 39.14 13.00
CA GLU A 12 8.50 38.41 12.88
C GLU A 12 8.86 37.02 12.31
N SER A 13 8.92 36.02 13.20
CA SER A 13 9.09 34.63 12.83
C SER A 13 7.91 34.22 11.96
N ALA A 14 8.14 34.00 10.66
CA ALA A 14 7.12 33.53 9.74
C ALA A 14 6.49 32.26 10.33
N ALA A 15 5.21 32.34 10.67
CA ALA A 15 4.45 31.23 11.22
C ALA A 15 4.53 30.05 10.25
N LYS A 16 5.11 28.93 10.75
CA LYS A 16 5.22 27.67 9.99
C LYS A 16 3.82 27.26 9.54
N PRO A 17 3.60 27.04 8.24
CA PRO A 17 2.30 26.55 7.79
C PRO A 17 1.99 25.24 8.50
N PRO A 18 0.74 25.03 8.98
CA PRO A 18 0.36 23.80 9.65
C PRO A 18 0.64 22.60 8.71
N PRO A 19 1.14 21.49 9.23
CA PRO A 19 1.33 20.30 8.44
C PRO A 19 -0.02 19.89 7.84
N LEU A 20 -0.05 19.59 6.55
CA LEU A 20 -1.22 19.03 5.88
C LEU A 20 -1.40 17.60 6.40
N GLU A 21 -2.10 17.47 7.53
CA GLU A 21 -2.51 16.17 8.04
C GLU A 21 -3.59 15.61 7.11
N TYR A 22 -3.19 14.83 6.13
CA TYR A 22 -4.10 13.98 5.36
C TYR A 22 -4.54 12.82 6.25
N GLN A 23 -5.52 13.09 7.12
CA GLN A 23 -6.11 12.04 7.94
C GLN A 23 -6.87 11.06 7.05
N LEU A 24 -6.42 9.83 7.00
CA LEU A 24 -7.11 8.75 6.31
C LEU A 24 -8.22 8.19 7.19
N TYR A 25 -9.34 7.83 6.57
CA TYR A 25 -10.52 7.27 7.24
C TYR A 25 -10.92 5.98 6.57
N ASN A 26 -11.38 5.02 7.38
CA ASN A 26 -11.94 3.77 6.92
C ASN A 26 -13.24 4.01 6.13
N PRO A 27 -13.30 3.61 4.84
CA PRO A 27 -14.52 3.75 4.04
C PRO A 27 -15.49 2.55 4.17
N TRP A 28 -15.06 1.46 4.82
CA TRP A 28 -15.88 0.24 4.97
C TRP A 28 -16.54 0.19 6.35
N PRO A 29 -17.87 0.34 6.43
CA PRO A 29 -18.55 0.33 7.74
C PRO A 29 -18.51 -1.04 8.43
N THR A 30 -18.39 -2.11 7.65
CA THR A 30 -18.40 -3.51 8.13
C THR A 30 -17.01 -4.07 8.44
N VAL A 31 -15.93 -3.38 8.04
CA VAL A 31 -14.55 -3.81 8.26
C VAL A 31 -13.90 -2.85 9.26
N ARG A 32 -13.79 -3.23 10.50
CA ARG A 32 -13.20 -2.43 11.58
C ARG A 32 -11.90 -3.01 12.10
N THR A 33 -11.85 -4.32 12.20
CA THR A 33 -10.67 -5.06 12.65
C THR A 33 -9.94 -5.66 11.46
N LEU A 34 -8.65 -5.34 11.33
CA LEU A 34 -7.80 -5.81 10.24
C LEU A 34 -6.63 -6.61 10.78
N ALA A 35 -6.20 -7.60 10.00
CA ALA A 35 -4.90 -8.21 10.13
C ALA A 35 -4.08 -7.97 8.85
N VAL A 36 -2.76 -8.02 8.98
CA VAL A 36 -1.83 -7.94 7.85
C VAL A 36 -1.09 -9.27 7.76
N ALA A 37 -1.14 -9.90 6.60
CA ALA A 37 -0.35 -11.09 6.30
C ALA A 37 1.12 -10.74 5.99
N PRO A 38 2.07 -11.66 6.18
CA PRO A 38 3.42 -11.50 5.65
C PRO A 38 3.37 -11.28 4.13
N ALA A 39 4.22 -10.38 3.63
CA ALA A 39 4.25 -10.06 2.21
C ALA A 39 4.68 -11.27 1.36
N LEU A 40 3.91 -11.55 0.31
CA LEU A 40 4.27 -12.56 -0.68
C LEU A 40 5.26 -11.99 -1.68
N ASN A 41 6.30 -12.75 -1.99
CA ASN A 41 7.27 -12.39 -3.01
C ASN A 41 6.92 -13.01 -4.36
N LEU A 42 6.50 -12.19 -5.31
CA LEU A 42 6.39 -12.53 -6.73
C LEU A 42 7.39 -11.74 -7.58
N SER A 43 8.31 -11.00 -6.94
CA SER A 43 9.40 -10.33 -7.66
C SER A 43 10.56 -11.28 -7.91
N PRO A 44 11.42 -11.00 -8.91
CA PRO A 44 12.65 -11.77 -9.13
C PRO A 44 13.69 -11.58 -8.02
N SER A 45 13.62 -10.47 -7.28
CA SER A 45 14.56 -10.15 -6.21
C SER A 45 14.27 -10.95 -4.94
N ARG A 46 15.32 -11.29 -4.20
CA ARG A 46 15.25 -11.91 -2.87
C ARG A 46 15.81 -11.03 -1.76
N ASP A 47 16.18 -9.80 -2.09
CA ASP A 47 16.96 -8.90 -1.23
C ASP A 47 16.08 -8.07 -0.29
N TYR A 48 14.89 -8.55 0.08
CA TYR A 48 14.04 -7.88 1.04
C TYR A 48 13.49 -8.83 2.11
N ASP A 49 13.17 -8.27 3.26
CA ASP A 49 12.47 -8.98 4.33
C ASP A 49 10.96 -8.78 4.21
N PRO A 50 10.18 -9.85 3.97
CA PRO A 50 8.72 -9.78 3.92
C PRO A 50 8.08 -9.20 5.18
N LEU A 51 8.70 -9.41 6.35
CA LEU A 51 8.16 -8.93 7.63
C LEU A 51 8.33 -7.42 7.76
N THR A 52 9.47 -6.87 7.37
CA THR A 52 9.72 -5.42 7.37
C THR A 52 8.69 -4.68 6.52
N ILE A 53 8.30 -5.23 5.36
CA ILE A 53 7.25 -4.66 4.52
C ILE A 53 5.89 -4.73 5.22
N SER A 54 5.56 -5.88 5.82
CA SER A 54 4.28 -6.05 6.51
C SER A 54 4.16 -5.17 7.76
N ASP A 55 5.24 -4.97 8.49
CA ASP A 55 5.29 -4.07 9.65
C ASP A 55 5.17 -2.60 9.22
N SER A 56 5.78 -2.22 8.09
CA SER A 56 5.60 -0.88 7.51
C SER A 56 4.15 -0.64 7.09
N LEU A 57 3.51 -1.64 6.48
CA LEU A 57 2.10 -1.57 6.10
C LEU A 57 1.18 -1.53 7.33
N PHE A 58 1.46 -2.33 8.36
CA PHE A 58 0.76 -2.29 9.64
C PHE A 58 0.82 -0.89 10.26
N ALA A 59 2.01 -0.28 10.31
CA ALA A 59 2.19 1.06 10.86
C ALA A 59 1.38 2.13 10.10
N GLU A 60 1.27 2.03 8.78
CA GLU A 60 0.46 2.95 7.97
C GLU A 60 -1.05 2.73 8.17
N LEU A 61 -1.48 1.48 8.29
CA LEU A 61 -2.89 1.15 8.55
C LEU A 61 -3.35 1.59 9.94
N GLN A 62 -2.48 1.58 10.95
CA GLN A 62 -2.80 2.10 12.29
C GLN A 62 -3.09 3.60 12.29
N GLN A 63 -2.61 4.36 11.31
CA GLN A 63 -2.88 5.80 11.18
C GLN A 63 -4.24 6.08 10.56
N VAL A 64 -4.92 5.08 10.01
CA VAL A 64 -6.26 5.22 9.43
C VAL A 64 -7.30 5.20 10.54
N LYS A 65 -8.05 6.30 10.68
CA LYS A 65 -9.14 6.36 11.66
C LYS A 65 -10.25 5.38 11.32
N GLY A 66 -10.68 4.62 12.32
CA GLY A 66 -11.74 3.62 12.19
C GLY A 66 -11.25 2.20 11.91
N PHE A 67 -9.94 1.98 11.80
CA PHE A 67 -9.35 0.64 11.84
C PHE A 67 -8.74 0.33 13.22
N SER A 68 -8.90 -0.93 13.62
CA SER A 68 -8.13 -1.57 14.67
C SER A 68 -7.31 -2.67 14.02
N VAL A 69 -5.99 -2.54 14.01
CA VAL A 69 -5.10 -3.45 13.26
C VAL A 69 -4.37 -4.37 14.21
N LEU A 70 -4.46 -5.69 13.94
CA LEU A 70 -3.71 -6.71 14.69
C LEU A 70 -2.22 -6.62 14.34
N PRO A 71 -1.33 -6.73 15.33
CA PRO A 71 0.11 -6.83 15.08
C PRO A 71 0.47 -8.06 14.22
N VAL A 72 1.42 -7.90 13.31
CA VAL A 72 1.84 -8.93 12.33
C VAL A 72 2.28 -10.23 13.01
N ASN A 73 2.91 -10.15 14.17
CA ASN A 73 3.33 -11.33 14.94
C ASN A 73 2.17 -12.23 15.37
N LYS A 74 0.97 -11.67 15.63
CA LYS A 74 -0.24 -12.47 15.94
C LYS A 74 -0.74 -13.19 14.69
N THR A 75 -0.68 -12.55 13.54
CA THR A 75 -1.00 -13.18 12.26
C THR A 75 -0.06 -14.36 11.98
N LEU A 76 1.24 -14.15 12.16
CA LEU A 76 2.25 -15.21 12.02
C LEU A 76 2.02 -16.39 12.97
N ALA A 77 1.76 -16.11 14.24
CA ALA A 77 1.49 -17.18 15.22
C ALA A 77 0.26 -18.00 14.83
N MET A 78 -0.79 -17.37 14.27
CA MET A 78 -1.95 -18.09 13.78
C MET A 78 -1.64 -18.90 12.53
N MET A 79 -0.88 -18.35 11.58
CA MET A 79 -0.43 -19.09 10.39
C MET A 79 0.35 -20.35 10.78
N GLN A 80 1.27 -20.24 11.75
CA GLN A 80 2.02 -21.38 12.27
C GLN A 80 1.10 -22.47 12.86
N ARG A 81 0.08 -22.08 13.66
CA ARG A 81 -0.92 -23.01 14.21
C ARG A 81 -1.73 -23.72 13.13
N LEU A 82 -2.00 -23.02 12.00
CA LEU A 82 -2.74 -23.57 10.86
C LEU A 82 -1.85 -24.35 9.90
N GLY A 83 -0.52 -24.42 10.13
CA GLY A 83 0.45 -25.03 9.23
C GLY A 83 0.62 -24.30 7.90
N MET A 84 0.33 -23.00 7.87
CA MET A 84 0.39 -22.18 6.65
C MET A 84 1.78 -21.57 6.50
N GLN A 85 2.37 -21.71 5.32
CA GLN A 85 3.67 -21.10 4.96
C GLN A 85 3.48 -19.68 4.37
N GLY A 86 2.31 -19.39 3.80
CA GLY A 86 1.96 -18.12 3.17
C GLY A 86 0.46 -18.03 2.94
N VAL A 87 0.01 -16.87 2.45
CA VAL A 87 -1.38 -16.64 2.03
C VAL A 87 -1.39 -16.52 0.51
N ASP A 88 -1.39 -17.64 -0.17
CA ASP A 88 -1.22 -17.79 -1.62
C ASP A 88 -2.55 -17.85 -2.40
N SER A 89 -3.65 -17.99 -1.71
CA SER A 89 -4.98 -18.12 -2.31
C SER A 89 -6.05 -17.41 -1.50
N GLY A 90 -7.17 -17.09 -2.12
CA GLY A 90 -8.32 -16.52 -1.43
C GLY A 90 -8.88 -17.44 -0.35
N ARG A 91 -8.73 -18.76 -0.51
CA ARG A 91 -9.17 -19.75 0.49
C ARG A 91 -8.23 -19.73 1.72
N SER A 92 -6.92 -19.64 1.51
CA SER A 92 -5.96 -19.50 2.62
C SER A 92 -6.18 -18.19 3.36
N ALA A 93 -6.48 -17.10 2.64
CA ALA A 93 -6.85 -15.82 3.24
C ALA A 93 -8.13 -15.93 4.09
N GLN A 94 -9.18 -16.58 3.58
CA GLN A 94 -10.43 -16.76 4.32
C GLN A 94 -10.26 -17.57 5.60
N ARG A 95 -9.54 -18.69 5.51
CA ARG A 95 -9.23 -19.51 6.70
C ARG A 95 -8.50 -18.70 7.79
N LEU A 96 -7.61 -17.81 7.36
CA LEU A 96 -6.85 -16.97 8.31
C LEU A 96 -7.73 -15.87 8.91
N VAL A 97 -8.63 -15.23 8.12
CA VAL A 97 -9.63 -14.28 8.61
C VAL A 97 -10.50 -14.92 9.70
N ASP A 98 -11.05 -16.09 9.39
CA ASP A 98 -11.95 -16.81 10.30
C ASP A 98 -11.22 -17.25 11.59
N ALA A 99 -9.99 -17.74 11.47
CA ALA A 99 -9.20 -18.20 12.62
C ALA A 99 -8.73 -17.03 13.51
N LEU A 100 -8.44 -15.85 12.93
CA LEU A 100 -8.06 -14.65 13.68
C LEU A 100 -9.28 -13.93 14.29
N GLY A 101 -10.49 -14.18 13.79
CA GLY A 101 -11.70 -13.47 14.20
C GLY A 101 -11.68 -11.99 13.84
N VAL A 102 -11.05 -11.62 12.73
CA VAL A 102 -10.98 -10.24 12.21
C VAL A 102 -11.99 -10.03 11.09
N ASP A 103 -12.37 -8.78 10.85
CA ASP A 103 -13.29 -8.44 9.77
C ASP A 103 -12.61 -8.48 8.39
N GLY A 104 -11.28 -8.27 8.35
CA GLY A 104 -10.53 -8.31 7.12
C GLY A 104 -9.05 -8.64 7.28
N LEU A 105 -8.47 -9.19 6.21
CA LEU A 105 -7.07 -9.50 6.07
C LEU A 105 -6.50 -8.78 4.85
N ILE A 106 -5.44 -8.01 5.04
CA ILE A 106 -4.68 -7.44 3.94
C ILE A 106 -3.51 -8.36 3.62
N VAL A 107 -3.43 -8.75 2.36
CA VAL A 107 -2.35 -9.57 1.81
C VAL A 107 -1.52 -8.70 0.87
N PRO A 108 -0.32 -8.26 1.29
CA PRO A 108 0.60 -7.57 0.41
C PRO A 108 1.34 -8.56 -0.48
N VAL A 109 1.48 -8.22 -1.77
CA VAL A 109 2.21 -9.00 -2.77
C VAL A 109 3.22 -8.07 -3.44
N ILE A 110 4.49 -8.41 -3.38
CA ILE A 110 5.56 -7.65 -4.02
C ILE A 110 5.81 -8.21 -5.42
N THR A 111 5.60 -7.37 -6.42
CA THR A 111 5.70 -7.73 -7.84
C THR A 111 6.98 -7.24 -8.51
N ALA A 112 7.61 -6.21 -7.95
CA ALA A 112 8.91 -5.70 -8.36
C ALA A 112 9.64 -5.13 -7.14
N TYR A 113 10.95 -5.31 -7.07
CA TYR A 113 11.77 -4.77 -5.99
C TYR A 113 13.19 -4.53 -6.47
N ASP A 114 13.60 -3.27 -6.43
CA ASP A 114 14.95 -2.83 -6.70
C ASP A 114 15.33 -1.79 -5.63
N PRO A 115 16.22 -2.15 -4.67
CA PRO A 115 16.62 -1.25 -3.61
C PRO A 115 17.66 -0.20 -4.04
N TYR A 116 18.25 -0.35 -5.21
CA TYR A 116 19.29 0.54 -5.69
C TYR A 116 18.73 1.87 -6.21
N ARG A 117 19.55 2.92 -6.16
CA ARG A 117 19.13 4.25 -6.60
C ARG A 117 19.07 4.37 -8.12
N PRO A 118 17.96 4.84 -8.67
CA PRO A 118 16.69 5.21 -8.03
C PRO A 118 15.85 3.98 -7.65
N PRO A 119 15.35 3.88 -6.39
CA PRO A 119 14.63 2.69 -5.93
C PRO A 119 13.32 2.48 -6.70
N MET A 120 12.95 1.20 -6.84
CA MET A 120 11.68 0.78 -7.45
C MET A 120 11.00 -0.31 -6.63
N MET A 121 9.69 -0.17 -6.39
CA MET A 121 8.87 -1.18 -5.74
C MET A 121 7.51 -1.29 -6.43
N GLY A 122 7.17 -2.49 -6.85
CA GLY A 122 5.83 -2.87 -7.29
C GLY A 122 5.10 -3.62 -6.18
N MET A 123 3.89 -3.19 -5.86
CA MET A 123 3.08 -3.80 -4.80
C MET A 123 1.64 -3.97 -5.25
N THR A 124 1.05 -5.10 -4.85
CA THR A 124 -0.40 -5.33 -4.91
C THR A 124 -0.91 -5.52 -3.49
N LEU A 125 -1.94 -4.79 -3.10
CA LEU A 125 -2.69 -5.05 -1.87
C LEU A 125 -4.01 -5.72 -2.22
N GLN A 126 -4.33 -6.78 -1.49
CA GLN A 126 -5.59 -7.51 -1.60
C GLN A 126 -6.25 -7.52 -0.22
N LEU A 127 -7.48 -7.03 -0.13
CA LEU A 127 -8.29 -7.06 1.09
C LEU A 127 -9.27 -8.23 0.98
N TYR A 128 -9.14 -9.19 1.88
CA TYR A 128 -10.11 -10.28 2.05
C TYR A 128 -10.93 -9.99 3.30
N GLY A 129 -12.24 -10.23 3.25
CA GLY A 129 -13.14 -10.04 4.38
C GLY A 129 -13.87 -11.31 4.77
N THR A 130 -14.60 -11.24 5.89
CA THR A 130 -15.52 -12.31 6.30
C THR A 130 -16.59 -12.54 5.23
N SER A 131 -17.22 -13.73 5.24
CA SER A 131 -18.29 -14.07 4.30
C SER A 131 -19.46 -13.07 4.36
N GLY A 132 -19.73 -12.49 5.53
CA GLY A 132 -20.74 -11.44 5.70
C GLY A 132 -20.37 -10.10 5.10
N ALA A 133 -19.10 -9.72 5.13
CA ALA A 133 -18.60 -8.49 4.52
C ALA A 133 -18.68 -8.53 2.98
N ARG A 134 -18.63 -9.72 2.38
CA ARG A 134 -18.75 -9.92 0.92
C ARG A 134 -20.12 -9.57 0.38
N VAL A 135 -21.17 -9.92 1.09
CA VAL A 135 -22.55 -9.64 0.66
C VAL A 135 -22.80 -8.13 0.58
N ALA A 136 -22.16 -7.35 1.47
CA ALA A 136 -22.32 -5.89 1.50
C ALA A 136 -21.58 -5.16 0.35
N VAL A 137 -20.54 -5.76 -0.23
CA VAL A 137 -19.68 -5.14 -1.25
C VAL A 137 -20.02 -5.59 -2.68
N GLN A 138 -20.73 -6.72 -2.85
CA GLN A 138 -21.10 -7.25 -4.17
C GLN A 138 -22.04 -6.34 -4.99
N GLY A 139 -22.58 -5.26 -4.38
CA GLY A 139 -23.34 -4.23 -5.11
C GLY A 139 -22.52 -3.31 -5.99
N THR A 140 -21.17 -3.30 -5.88
CA THR A 140 -20.36 -2.35 -6.63
C THR A 140 -19.06 -2.99 -7.10
N ARG A 141 -19.12 -3.73 -8.20
CA ARG A 141 -17.92 -4.15 -8.93
C ARG A 141 -17.40 -2.97 -9.75
N ILE A 142 -16.27 -2.43 -9.36
CA ILE A 142 -15.44 -1.60 -10.22
C ILE A 142 -14.11 -2.30 -10.38
N SER A 143 -13.90 -2.93 -11.51
CA SER A 143 -12.57 -3.33 -11.97
C SER A 143 -11.85 -2.06 -12.39
N ALA A 144 -11.05 -1.48 -11.48
CA ALA A 144 -10.15 -0.39 -11.83
C ALA A 144 -8.91 -0.98 -12.52
N GLU A 145 -9.09 -1.35 -13.78
CA GLU A 145 -8.00 -1.68 -14.68
C GLU A 145 -7.45 -0.37 -15.25
N SER A 146 -6.64 0.31 -14.47
CA SER A 146 -5.83 1.43 -14.94
C SER A 146 -4.41 0.94 -15.19
N GLN A 147 -4.24 0.19 -16.27
CA GLN A 147 -2.94 0.04 -16.89
C GLN A 147 -2.61 1.34 -17.65
N PRO A 148 -1.47 2.02 -17.38
CA PRO A 148 -0.94 2.95 -18.34
C PRO A 148 -0.52 2.13 -19.57
N GLN A 149 -1.22 2.32 -20.68
CA GLN A 149 -0.83 1.75 -21.97
C GLN A 149 0.59 2.16 -22.29
N ALA A 150 1.53 1.22 -22.15
CA ALA A 150 2.81 1.32 -22.79
C ALA A 150 2.55 1.33 -24.31
N ARG A 151 2.77 2.47 -24.96
CA ARG A 151 2.79 2.56 -26.42
C ARG A 151 3.80 1.55 -26.94
N GLN A 152 3.30 0.50 -27.57
CA GLN A 152 4.10 -0.40 -28.38
C GLN A 152 4.70 0.40 -29.55
N ILE A 153 6.01 0.55 -29.52
CA ILE A 153 6.77 0.96 -30.69
C ILE A 153 6.91 -0.29 -31.55
N THR A 154 6.19 -0.29 -32.67
CA THR A 154 6.22 -1.32 -33.70
C THR A 154 7.63 -1.44 -34.31
N GLY A 155 8.23 -2.59 -34.20
CA GLY A 155 9.39 -3.01 -34.94
C GLY A 155 9.33 -4.51 -35.19
N ALA A 156 8.88 -4.86 -36.38
CA ALA A 156 9.01 -6.06 -37.22
C ALA A 156 9.17 -7.47 -36.60
N PRO A 157 8.65 -8.52 -37.28
CA PRO A 157 8.39 -9.83 -36.71
C PRO A 157 9.59 -10.76 -36.84
N LEU A 158 9.87 -11.54 -35.81
CA LEU A 158 10.55 -12.84 -35.95
C LEU A 158 9.63 -13.89 -35.33
N ALA A 159 9.21 -14.79 -36.20
CA ALA A 159 8.50 -16.00 -35.86
C ALA A 159 9.40 -16.90 -35.00
N ASP A 160 8.87 -17.41 -33.90
CA ASP A 160 9.07 -18.81 -33.53
C ASP A 160 7.96 -19.26 -32.57
N ASP A 161 7.32 -20.33 -32.99
CA ASP A 161 6.27 -21.07 -32.30
C ASP A 161 6.84 -21.67 -30.99
N ALA A 162 6.42 -21.09 -29.85
CA ALA A 162 6.39 -21.80 -28.59
C ALA A 162 5.05 -21.54 -27.91
N PRO A 163 4.25 -22.57 -27.59
CA PRO A 163 2.98 -22.37 -26.90
C PRO A 163 3.23 -21.77 -25.52
N ALA A 164 2.58 -20.65 -25.24
CA ALA A 164 2.51 -20.09 -23.89
C ALA A 164 2.05 -21.18 -22.92
N PRO A 165 2.67 -21.31 -21.71
CA PRO A 165 2.20 -22.27 -20.73
C PRO A 165 0.75 -21.91 -20.39
N ALA A 166 -0.16 -22.79 -20.79
CA ALA A 166 -1.53 -22.75 -20.35
C ALA A 166 -1.53 -22.79 -18.82
N VAL A 167 -1.98 -21.70 -18.19
CA VAL A 167 -2.34 -21.71 -16.79
C VAL A 167 -3.49 -22.72 -16.70
N VAL A 168 -3.15 -23.93 -16.27
CA VAL A 168 -4.11 -24.99 -15.99
C VAL A 168 -4.96 -24.47 -14.85
N ALA A 169 -6.17 -24.04 -15.18
CA ALA A 169 -7.24 -23.85 -14.20
C ALA A 169 -7.57 -25.25 -13.67
N ALA A 170 -6.86 -25.67 -12.62
CA ALA A 170 -7.19 -26.85 -11.87
C ALA A 170 -8.38 -26.54 -10.99
N ASP A 171 -9.42 -27.30 -11.22
CA ASP A 171 -10.56 -27.61 -10.36
C ASP A 171 -11.54 -26.48 -10.02
N GLY A 172 -12.79 -26.72 -10.45
CA GLY A 172 -14.02 -25.94 -10.28
C GLY A 172 -14.47 -25.69 -8.83
N GLU A 173 -13.62 -25.16 -7.99
CA GLU A 173 -13.95 -24.64 -6.67
C GLU A 173 -14.03 -23.13 -6.72
N ALA A 174 -15.15 -22.57 -6.26
CA ALA A 174 -15.39 -21.13 -6.20
C ALA A 174 -14.19 -20.41 -5.61
N SER A 175 -13.44 -19.68 -6.43
CA SER A 175 -12.29 -18.91 -5.99
C SER A 175 -12.78 -17.76 -5.10
N VAL A 176 -12.20 -17.67 -3.92
CA VAL A 176 -12.49 -16.60 -2.99
C VAL A 176 -11.83 -15.31 -3.50
N GLU A 177 -12.62 -14.42 -4.10
CA GLU A 177 -12.13 -13.13 -4.59
C GLU A 177 -11.91 -12.13 -3.44
N PRO A 178 -10.90 -11.24 -3.53
CA PRO A 178 -10.73 -10.15 -2.57
C PRO A 178 -11.87 -9.14 -2.65
N LEU A 179 -12.22 -8.50 -1.53
CA LEU A 179 -13.17 -7.39 -1.46
C LEU A 179 -12.67 -6.16 -2.22
N ALA A 180 -11.38 -5.91 -2.15
CA ALA A 180 -10.71 -4.83 -2.86
C ALA A 180 -9.29 -5.28 -3.25
N LYS A 181 -8.84 -4.83 -4.41
CA LYS A 181 -7.50 -5.09 -4.93
C LYS A 181 -6.96 -3.82 -5.58
N VAL A 182 -5.75 -3.45 -5.23
CA VAL A 182 -5.02 -2.33 -5.84
C VAL A 182 -3.61 -2.77 -6.17
N SER A 183 -3.13 -2.38 -7.35
CA SER A 183 -1.77 -2.67 -7.82
C SER A 183 -1.11 -1.39 -8.32
N ALA A 184 0.13 -1.17 -7.97
CA ALA A 184 0.91 -0.07 -8.48
C ALA A 184 2.41 -0.38 -8.48
N VAL A 185 3.13 0.30 -9.37
CA VAL A 185 4.60 0.30 -9.41
C VAL A 185 5.08 1.72 -9.12
N PHE A 186 5.92 1.84 -8.11
CA PHE A 186 6.57 3.08 -7.71
C PHE A 186 8.02 3.03 -8.16
N ASN A 187 8.34 3.81 -9.17
CA ASN A 187 9.71 3.97 -9.66
C ASN A 187 10.15 5.40 -9.37
N ALA A 188 11.19 5.56 -8.56
CA ALA A 188 11.70 6.87 -8.17
C ALA A 188 12.32 7.67 -9.33
N SER A 189 12.50 7.08 -10.51
CA SER A 189 12.82 7.84 -11.74
C SER A 189 11.61 8.60 -12.30
N ASN A 190 10.38 8.26 -11.90
CA ASN A 190 9.16 8.87 -12.40
C ASN A 190 8.82 10.15 -11.64
N GLN A 191 8.63 11.26 -12.35
CA GLN A 191 8.33 12.57 -11.77
C GLN A 191 7.02 12.60 -10.96
N THR A 192 6.02 11.82 -11.37
CA THR A 192 4.76 11.70 -10.62
C THR A 192 5.00 11.03 -9.27
N VAL A 193 5.78 9.95 -9.25
CA VAL A 193 6.15 9.24 -8.01
C VAL A 193 6.99 10.15 -7.10
N LEU A 194 7.93 10.91 -7.67
CA LEU A 194 8.70 11.89 -6.91
C LEU A 194 7.82 13.00 -6.33
N ALA A 195 6.80 13.47 -7.06
CA ALA A 195 5.86 14.46 -6.53
C ALA A 195 5.01 13.88 -5.37
N GLU A 196 4.55 12.63 -5.49
CA GLU A 196 3.85 11.93 -4.39
C GLU A 196 4.78 11.78 -3.17
N LEU A 197 6.04 11.38 -3.39
CA LEU A 197 7.05 11.23 -2.34
C LEU A 197 7.32 12.56 -1.62
N ARG A 198 7.46 13.67 -2.36
CA ARG A 198 7.63 15.01 -1.78
C ARG A 198 6.45 15.40 -0.90
N ASN A 199 5.23 15.13 -1.33
CA ASN A 199 4.03 15.40 -0.54
C ASN A 199 4.00 14.56 0.74
N PHE A 200 4.37 13.28 0.65
CA PHE A 200 4.49 12.38 1.78
C PHE A 200 5.57 12.85 2.77
N ALA A 201 6.75 13.24 2.27
CA ALA A 201 7.86 13.72 3.07
C ALA A 201 7.50 15.01 3.84
N ARG A 202 6.80 15.96 3.20
CA ARG A 202 6.38 17.23 3.85
C ARG A 202 5.49 17.00 5.07
N GLY A 203 4.65 15.97 5.06
CA GLY A 203 3.78 15.65 6.20
C GLY A 203 4.50 14.98 7.38
N ARG A 204 5.73 14.46 7.17
CA ARG A 204 6.40 13.56 8.12
C ARG A 204 7.80 13.99 8.55
N THR A 205 8.39 14.96 7.88
CA THR A 205 9.69 15.51 8.26
C THR A 205 9.55 16.91 8.84
N ASN A 206 10.37 17.23 9.84
CA ASN A 206 10.57 18.62 10.22
C ASN A 206 11.16 19.36 9.03
N TYR A 207 10.58 20.50 8.68
CA TYR A 207 10.90 21.32 7.49
C TYR A 207 12.38 21.72 7.39
N GLU A 208 13.15 21.52 8.43
CA GLU A 208 14.55 21.92 8.57
C GLU A 208 15.57 20.85 8.13
N SER A 209 15.12 19.66 7.73
CA SER A 209 16.05 18.66 7.23
C SER A 209 16.49 19.00 5.80
N ALA A 210 17.76 19.28 5.61
CA ALA A 210 18.36 19.57 4.30
C ALA A 210 18.21 18.42 3.29
N LEU A 211 17.89 17.22 3.76
CA LEU A 211 17.75 16.03 2.92
C LEU A 211 16.33 15.76 2.44
N GLN A 212 15.30 16.42 3.01
CA GLN A 212 13.88 16.29 2.60
C GLN A 212 13.53 14.92 1.97
N GLU A 213 13.21 14.93 0.65
CA GLU A 213 12.90 13.70 -0.10
C GLU A 213 14.10 12.76 -0.32
N ASP A 214 15.33 13.29 -0.37
CA ASP A 214 16.54 12.49 -0.60
C ASP A 214 16.77 11.43 0.47
N ARG A 215 16.32 11.68 1.71
CA ARG A 215 16.36 10.70 2.78
C ARG A 215 15.56 9.43 2.41
N PHE A 216 14.38 9.61 1.83
CA PHE A 216 13.52 8.48 1.43
C PHE A 216 14.07 7.74 0.20
N LEU A 217 14.85 8.42 -0.64
CA LEU A 217 15.50 7.80 -1.78
C LEU A 217 16.81 7.11 -1.41
N ALA A 218 17.42 7.50 -0.28
CA ALA A 218 18.68 6.93 0.18
C ALA A 218 18.51 5.66 1.00
N ASP A 219 17.35 5.52 1.65
CA ASP A 219 17.04 4.43 2.56
C ASP A 219 15.79 3.68 2.06
N ILE A 220 15.99 2.41 1.72
CA ILE A 220 14.91 1.57 1.15
C ILE A 220 13.76 1.34 2.14
N ASP A 221 14.02 1.31 3.44
CA ASP A 221 12.97 1.16 4.45
C ASP A 221 12.08 2.41 4.49
N SER A 222 12.67 3.59 4.39
CA SER A 222 11.94 4.85 4.28
C SER A 222 11.13 4.90 2.98
N TYR A 223 11.69 4.44 1.86
CA TYR A 223 10.97 4.33 0.60
C TYR A 223 9.81 3.34 0.67
N THR A 224 10.01 2.20 1.33
CA THR A 224 8.96 1.20 1.59
C THR A 224 7.80 1.79 2.38
N ARG A 225 8.06 2.61 3.39
CA ARG A 225 7.00 3.33 4.13
C ARG A 225 6.19 4.25 3.23
N PHE A 226 6.86 5.00 2.35
CA PHE A 226 6.17 5.83 1.36
C PHE A 226 5.26 4.98 0.46
N VAL A 227 5.78 3.87 -0.08
CA VAL A 227 5.01 2.96 -0.94
C VAL A 227 3.81 2.38 -0.18
N CYS A 228 3.99 1.91 1.06
CA CYS A 228 2.91 1.42 1.90
C CYS A 228 1.83 2.49 2.13
N HIS A 229 2.23 3.72 2.45
CA HIS A 229 1.30 4.85 2.60
C HIS A 229 0.49 5.11 1.33
N ALA A 230 1.17 5.21 0.18
CA ALA A 230 0.53 5.46 -1.11
C ALA A 230 -0.44 4.33 -1.50
N MET A 231 -0.07 3.08 -1.21
CA MET A 231 -0.91 1.91 -1.47
C MET A 231 -2.13 1.87 -0.55
N VAL A 232 -1.98 2.16 0.74
CA VAL A 232 -3.10 2.26 1.69
C VAL A 232 -4.07 3.35 1.23
N ARG A 233 -3.57 4.54 0.88
CA ARG A 233 -4.40 5.63 0.37
C ARG A 233 -5.21 5.19 -0.85
N ARG A 234 -4.56 4.58 -1.85
CA ARG A 234 -5.22 4.09 -3.07
C ARG A 234 -6.26 3.01 -2.76
N LEU A 235 -5.97 2.11 -1.83
CA LEU A 235 -6.93 1.08 -1.41
C LEU A 235 -8.20 1.72 -0.81
N LEU A 236 -8.05 2.74 0.04
CA LEU A 236 -9.18 3.45 0.67
C LEU A 236 -9.96 4.29 -0.35
N GLU A 237 -9.29 4.85 -1.37
CA GLU A 237 -9.92 5.65 -2.43
C GLU A 237 -10.82 4.80 -3.35
N LEU A 238 -10.51 3.51 -3.57
CA LEU A 238 -11.35 2.63 -4.40
C LEU A 238 -12.81 2.60 -3.95
N GLN A 239 -13.06 2.66 -2.64
CA GLN A 239 -14.42 2.62 -2.09
C GLN A 239 -15.11 4.00 -2.10
N ARG A 240 -14.35 5.10 -2.14
CA ARG A 240 -14.92 6.45 -2.19
C ARG A 240 -15.48 6.80 -3.56
N VAL A 241 -14.98 6.16 -4.61
CA VAL A 241 -15.40 6.40 -6.01
C VAL A 241 -16.70 5.64 -6.34
N ALA A 242 -17.09 4.64 -5.54
CA ALA A 242 -18.36 3.98 -5.69
C ALA A 242 -19.50 4.94 -5.28
N PRO A 243 -20.35 5.44 -6.22
CA PRO A 243 -21.48 6.27 -5.86
C PRO A 243 -22.40 5.45 -4.94
N SER A 244 -22.67 5.97 -3.74
CA SER A 244 -23.76 5.48 -2.92
C SER A 244 -25.06 5.85 -3.63
N ASP A 245 -25.60 4.95 -4.43
CA ASP A 245 -27.00 5.02 -4.87
C ASP A 245 -27.88 5.00 -3.60
N ARG A 246 -28.42 6.18 -3.29
CA ARG A 246 -29.50 6.34 -2.32
C ARG A 246 -30.83 6.25 -3.04
#